data_1ebd0b3ae7f8256edac7eda79285d992
#
_entry.id   1ebd0b3ae7f8256edac7eda79285d992
#
_cell.length_a   1.000
_cell.length_b   1.000
_cell.length_c   1.000
_cell.angle_alpha   90.00
_cell.angle_beta   90.00
_cell.angle_gamma   90.00
#
_symmetry.space_group_name_H-M   'P 1'
#
loop_
_entity.id
_entity.type
_entity.pdbx_description
1 polymer ?
#
loop_
_entity_poly.entity_id
_entity_poly.type
_entity_poly.pdbx_seq_one_letter_code
_entity_poly.pdbx_strand_id
1 'polypeptide(L)'
;MALGASMEHDAEVQRRLDAIKESGIATLIYTSGTTGHPKAVELTHANLSWTSAGLSAAFAVTPQDRLISYLPLAHVFEQMGAICNHVLAGYQLYFASSLET
;
A
#
# COMPACT_ATOMS: atom_id res chain seq x y z
N MET A 1 7.44 -21.68 3.19
CA MET A 1 8.44 -20.63 2.93
C MET A 1 9.65 -21.08 2.11
N ALA A 2 9.70 -22.29 1.61
CA ALA A 2 10.86 -22.78 0.83
C ALA A 2 10.80 -22.45 -0.68
N LEU A 3 9.64 -22.10 -1.22
CA LEU A 3 9.45 -21.83 -2.66
C LEU A 3 10.01 -20.49 -3.14
N GLY A 4 10.28 -19.54 -2.23
CA GLY A 4 10.85 -18.23 -2.57
C GLY A 4 12.38 -18.16 -2.42
N ALA A 5 13.02 -19.23 -2.01
CA ALA A 5 14.46 -19.25 -1.74
C ALA A 5 15.32 -19.65 -2.94
N SER A 6 14.74 -20.03 -4.08
CA SER A 6 15.48 -20.31 -5.29
C SER A 6 15.71 -19.02 -6.08
N MET A 7 16.96 -18.70 -6.37
CA MET A 7 17.36 -17.54 -7.19
C MET A 7 16.90 -17.64 -8.66
N GLU A 8 16.18 -18.69 -9.01
CA GLU A 8 15.76 -18.98 -10.38
C GLU A 8 14.78 -17.93 -10.95
N HIS A 9 14.10 -17.18 -10.07
CA HIS A 9 13.14 -16.15 -10.48
C HIS A 9 13.61 -14.71 -10.25
N ASP A 10 14.79 -14.49 -9.67
CA ASP A 10 15.28 -13.15 -9.33
C ASP A 10 15.44 -12.26 -10.56
N ALA A 11 15.90 -12.81 -11.68
CA ALA A 11 16.04 -12.07 -12.93
C ALA A 11 14.69 -11.65 -13.51
N GLU A 12 13.65 -12.47 -13.38
CA GLU A 12 12.30 -12.14 -13.83
C GLU A 12 11.65 -11.10 -12.91
N VAL A 13 11.84 -11.20 -11.61
CA VAL A 13 11.39 -10.19 -10.65
C VAL A 13 12.03 -8.84 -10.96
N GLN A 14 13.36 -8.82 -11.15
CA GLN A 14 14.08 -7.60 -11.49
C GLN A 14 13.58 -7.01 -12.82
N ARG A 15 13.41 -7.82 -13.86
CA ARG A 15 12.87 -7.39 -15.14
C ARG A 15 11.49 -6.74 -15.00
N ARG A 16 10.62 -7.27 -14.15
CA ARG A 16 9.29 -6.69 -13.87
C ARG A 16 9.41 -5.39 -13.10
N LEU A 17 10.29 -5.30 -12.13
CA LEU A 17 10.55 -4.07 -11.38
C LEU A 17 11.05 -2.96 -12.32
N ASP A 18 12.00 -3.26 -13.19
CA ASP A 18 12.55 -2.29 -14.15
C ASP A 18 11.51 -1.82 -15.19
N ALA A 19 10.49 -2.62 -15.44
CA ALA A 19 9.40 -2.27 -16.35
C ALA A 19 8.31 -1.39 -15.71
N ILE A 20 8.32 -1.20 -14.40
CA ILE A 20 7.35 -0.36 -13.70
C ILE A 20 7.56 1.10 -14.10
N LYS A 21 6.47 1.74 -14.48
CA LYS A 21 6.43 3.18 -14.78
C LYS A 21 5.57 3.90 -13.74
N GLU A 22 5.93 5.11 -13.40
CA GLU A 22 5.16 5.94 -12.48
C GLU A 22 3.70 6.11 -12.92
N SER A 23 3.45 6.21 -14.23
CA SER A 23 2.12 6.30 -14.83
C SER A 23 1.38 4.96 -14.92
N GLY A 24 2.04 3.83 -14.61
CA GLY A 24 1.41 2.50 -14.60
C GLY A 24 0.43 2.36 -13.45
N ILE A 25 -0.63 1.57 -13.66
CA ILE A 25 -1.60 1.24 -12.61
C ILE A 25 -0.91 0.35 -11.57
N ALA A 26 -0.94 0.80 -10.32
CA ALA A 26 -0.37 0.06 -9.19
C ALA A 26 -1.44 -0.78 -8.49
N THR A 27 -2.67 -0.25 -8.35
CA THR A 27 -3.77 -0.94 -7.66
C THR A 27 -5.12 -0.47 -8.14
N LEU A 28 -6.13 -1.31 -7.92
CA LEU A 28 -7.55 -1.01 -8.14
C LEU A 28 -8.26 -1.02 -6.79
N ILE A 29 -9.00 0.06 -6.50
CA ILE A 29 -9.83 0.15 -5.31
C ILE A 29 -11.29 0.23 -5.73
N TYR A 30 -12.08 -0.75 -5.30
CA TYR A 30 -13.50 -0.78 -5.59
C TYR A 30 -14.29 0.04 -4.58
N THR A 31 -15.13 0.93 -5.09
CA THR A 31 -16.07 1.71 -4.28
C THR A 31 -17.50 1.27 -4.58
N SER A 32 -18.38 1.32 -3.57
CA SER A 32 -19.81 1.14 -3.77
C SER A 32 -20.35 2.36 -4.54
N GLY A 33 -20.49 2.23 -5.85
CA GLY A 33 -21.06 3.31 -6.66
C GLY A 33 -22.51 3.65 -6.26
N THR A 34 -22.90 4.90 -6.40
CA THR A 34 -24.28 5.39 -6.18
C THR A 34 -25.30 4.72 -7.12
N THR A 35 -24.86 4.05 -8.17
CA THR A 35 -25.68 3.39 -9.20
C THR A 35 -25.84 1.88 -8.98
N GLY A 36 -25.44 1.32 -7.84
CA GLY A 36 -25.60 -0.10 -7.49
C GLY A 36 -24.51 -1.05 -8.00
N HIS A 37 -23.69 -0.64 -8.95
CA HIS A 37 -22.52 -1.43 -9.41
C HIS A 37 -21.23 -0.86 -8.83
N PRO A 38 -20.35 -1.72 -8.28
CA PRO A 38 -19.03 -1.29 -7.82
C PRO A 38 -18.22 -0.66 -8.95
N LYS A 39 -17.56 0.46 -8.66
CA LYS A 39 -16.64 1.13 -9.58
C LYS A 39 -15.21 0.92 -9.10
N ALA A 40 -14.33 0.53 -10.02
CA ALA A 40 -12.90 0.42 -9.75
C ALA A 40 -12.24 1.79 -9.97
N VAL A 41 -11.55 2.28 -8.95
CA VAL A 41 -10.67 3.45 -9.03
C VAL A 41 -9.26 2.96 -9.33
N GLU A 42 -8.70 3.41 -10.43
CA GLU A 42 -7.33 3.11 -10.83
C GLU A 42 -6.37 4.08 -10.13
N LEU A 43 -5.42 3.55 -9.38
CA LEU A 43 -4.35 4.34 -8.75
C LEU A 43 -3.02 3.96 -9.38
N THR A 44 -2.28 4.96 -9.84
CA THR A 44 -0.94 4.78 -10.43
C THR A 44 0.13 4.70 -9.34
N HIS A 45 1.32 4.23 -9.70
CA HIS A 45 2.49 4.26 -8.81
C HIS A 45 2.82 5.70 -8.38
N ALA A 46 2.68 6.68 -9.27
CA ALA A 46 2.86 8.10 -8.93
C ALA A 46 1.85 8.57 -7.87
N ASN A 47 0.58 8.18 -7.96
CA ASN A 47 -0.43 8.53 -6.96
C ASN A 47 -0.04 7.99 -5.57
N LEU A 48 0.39 6.72 -5.51
CA LEU A 48 0.79 6.09 -4.25
C LEU A 48 2.01 6.78 -3.64
N SER A 49 3.06 6.99 -4.43
CA SER A 49 4.31 7.62 -3.98
C SER A 49 4.09 9.05 -3.50
N TRP A 50 3.36 9.85 -4.28
CA TRP A 50 3.06 11.24 -3.94
C TRP A 50 2.24 11.36 -2.65
N THR A 51 1.19 10.54 -2.52
CA THR A 51 0.32 10.55 -1.33
C THR A 51 1.09 10.08 -0.09
N SER A 52 1.89 9.02 -0.21
CA SER A 52 2.68 8.51 0.93
C SER A 52 3.74 9.52 1.37
N ALA A 53 4.41 10.19 0.44
CA ALA A 53 5.36 11.25 0.77
C ALA A 53 4.67 12.43 1.48
N GLY A 54 3.48 12.84 0.99
CA GLY A 54 2.68 13.88 1.61
C GLY A 54 2.23 13.52 3.03
N LEU A 55 1.77 12.28 3.25
CA LEU A 55 1.39 11.80 4.58
C LEU A 55 2.58 11.77 5.53
N SER A 56 3.73 11.24 5.09
CA SER A 56 4.95 11.21 5.91
C SER A 56 5.38 12.62 6.32
N ALA A 57 5.32 13.58 5.41
CA ALA A 57 5.68 14.96 5.70
C ALA A 57 4.67 15.65 6.64
N ALA A 58 3.37 15.44 6.41
CA ALA A 58 2.31 16.06 7.19
C ALA A 58 2.27 15.59 8.66
N PHE A 59 2.54 14.29 8.87
CA PHE A 59 2.53 13.68 10.20
C PHE A 59 3.92 13.54 10.83
N ALA A 60 4.97 13.99 10.14
CA ALA A 60 6.37 13.85 10.56
C ALA A 60 6.72 12.42 10.99
N VAL A 61 6.23 11.44 10.24
CA VAL A 61 6.34 10.00 10.56
C VAL A 61 7.80 9.57 10.50
N THR A 62 8.22 8.77 11.48
CA THR A 62 9.58 8.26 11.64
C THR A 62 9.62 6.75 11.77
N PRO A 63 10.76 6.07 11.55
CA PRO A 63 10.89 4.64 11.76
C PRO A 63 10.65 4.16 13.21
N GLN A 64 10.68 5.07 14.19
CA GLN A 64 10.44 4.79 15.60
C GLN A 64 8.97 4.77 15.97
N ASP A 65 8.11 5.25 15.08
CA ASP A 65 6.67 5.30 15.31
C ASP A 65 6.02 3.91 15.24
N ARG A 66 4.85 3.83 15.85
CA ARG A 66 4.01 2.63 15.86
C ARG A 66 2.60 3.01 15.43
N LEU A 67 2.11 2.34 14.42
CA LEU A 67 0.76 2.56 13.90
C LEU A 67 -0.11 1.33 14.14
N ILE A 68 -1.37 1.56 14.49
CA ILE A 68 -2.39 0.51 14.56
C ILE A 68 -3.24 0.59 13.31
N SER A 69 -3.24 -0.49 12.54
CA SER A 69 -4.13 -0.69 11.39
C SER A 69 -5.43 -1.32 11.88
N TYR A 70 -6.54 -0.63 11.74
CA TYR A 70 -7.85 -1.05 12.25
C TYR A 70 -8.97 -0.95 11.19
N LEU A 71 -8.74 -0.26 10.10
CA LEU A 71 -9.68 -0.21 8.98
C LEU A 71 -9.48 -1.39 8.03
N PRO A 72 -10.49 -1.77 7.25
CA PRO A 72 -10.31 -2.75 6.19
C PRO A 72 -9.23 -2.31 5.19
N LEU A 73 -8.31 -3.21 4.83
CA LEU A 73 -7.26 -2.93 3.84
C LEU A 73 -7.80 -2.61 2.43
N ALA A 74 -9.06 -2.95 2.17
CA ALA A 74 -9.76 -2.55 0.94
C ALA A 74 -10.09 -1.04 0.91
N HIS A 75 -10.05 -0.35 2.07
CA HIS A 75 -10.27 1.07 2.13
C HIS A 75 -9.00 1.83 1.74
N VAL A 76 -9.14 2.82 0.84
CA VAL A 76 -7.99 3.57 0.29
C VAL A 76 -7.12 4.21 1.38
N PHE A 77 -7.74 4.79 2.41
CA PHE A 77 -7.00 5.43 3.50
C PHE A 77 -6.10 4.44 4.24
N GLU A 78 -6.62 3.24 4.54
CA GLU A 78 -5.84 2.20 5.22
C GLU A 78 -4.71 1.67 4.32
N GLN A 79 -5.00 1.47 3.04
CA GLN A 79 -3.98 1.02 2.09
C GLN A 79 -2.85 2.04 1.95
N MET A 80 -3.18 3.33 1.89
CA MET A 80 -2.19 4.41 1.79
C MET A 80 -1.45 4.63 3.12
N GLY A 81 -2.18 4.76 4.22
CA GLY A 81 -1.60 5.05 5.54
C GLY A 81 -0.86 3.86 6.13
N ALA A 82 -1.49 2.67 6.15
CA ALA A 82 -0.90 1.51 6.80
C ALA A 82 0.14 0.80 5.93
N ILE A 83 -0.14 0.56 4.64
CA ILE A 83 0.76 -0.25 3.80
C ILE A 83 1.77 0.62 3.05
N CYS A 84 1.31 1.54 2.18
CA CYS A 84 2.24 2.29 1.34
C CYS A 84 3.15 3.21 2.15
N ASN A 85 2.60 3.91 3.13
CA ASN A 85 3.37 4.79 3.99
C ASN A 85 4.30 4.02 4.93
N HIS A 86 3.90 2.84 5.41
CA HIS A 86 4.75 1.94 6.18
C HIS A 86 6.00 1.53 5.39
N VAL A 87 5.84 1.14 4.13
CA VAL A 87 6.98 0.78 3.25
C VAL A 87 7.92 1.97 3.04
N LEU A 88 7.37 3.18 2.90
CA LEU A 88 8.16 4.39 2.69
C LEU A 88 8.90 4.85 3.97
N ALA A 89 8.20 4.88 5.10
CA ALA A 89 8.70 5.48 6.34
C ALA A 89 9.37 4.49 7.31
N GLY A 90 9.07 3.18 7.19
CA GLY A 90 9.74 2.11 7.95
C GLY A 90 9.29 1.95 9.40
N TYR A 91 8.14 2.51 9.80
CA TYR A 91 7.61 2.37 11.16
C TYR A 91 7.03 0.97 11.42
N GLN A 92 6.73 0.67 12.68
CA GLN A 92 6.11 -0.60 13.07
C GLN A 92 4.59 -0.55 12.86
N LEU A 93 4.03 -1.56 12.19
CA LEU A 93 2.59 -1.68 11.94
C LEU A 93 2.00 -2.84 12.75
N TYR A 94 0.94 -2.57 13.47
CA TYR A 94 0.19 -3.56 14.26
C TYR A 94 -1.24 -3.66 13.73
N PHE A 95 -1.68 -4.87 13.42
CA PHE A 95 -3.05 -5.11 12.96
C PHE A 95 -3.95 -5.41 14.15
N ALA A 96 -5.01 -4.60 14.31
CA ALA A 96 -6.04 -4.87 15.30
C ALA A 96 -7.03 -5.92 14.77
N SER A 97 -7.38 -6.90 15.61
CA SER A 97 -8.38 -7.91 15.27
C SER A 97 -9.81 -7.39 15.40
N SER A 98 -10.02 -6.39 16.27
CA SER A 98 -11.28 -5.67 16.46
C SER A 98 -11.01 -4.34 17.13
N LEU A 99 -12.00 -3.43 17.10
CA LEU A 99 -11.99 -2.18 17.89
C LEU A 99 -12.44 -2.41 19.35
N GLU A 100 -12.95 -3.58 19.65
CA GLU A 100 -13.31 -4.01 21.00
C GLU A 100 -12.11 -4.73 21.63
N THR A 101 -11.57 -4.16 22.65
CA THR A 101 -10.54 -4.75 23.51
C THR A 101 -11.15 -5.28 24.78
#